data_248ecf799b95c2d0ff66671530723143
#
_entry.id   248ecf799b95c2d0ff66671530723143
#
_cell.length_a   1.000
_cell.length_b   1.000
_cell.length_c   1.000
_cell.angle_alpha   90.00
_cell.angle_beta   90.00
_cell.angle_gamma   90.00
#
_symmetry.space_group_name_H-M   'P 1'
#
loop_
_entity.id
_entity.type
_entity.pdbx_description
1 polymer ?
#
loop_
_entity_poly.entity_id
_entity_poly.type
_entity_poly.pdbx_seq_one_letter_code
_entity_poly.pdbx_strand_id
1 'polypeptide(L)'
;QYKTPTILNPPNYMNCPIMVLSMHADNGIFLGFITIYFIESQPTATQFELFSHFAKMIRCYYLKNSEENASTPTPLESFMSDLINHTQEDEAFMQDRARTLRLPIEATYRLCVIKWDKFILPQADYVRNRLRSCLKFPLFRVVLYHDSILLLLQGNIPSLKVMEEINDSMGEFSEVLKICHGYAGFSTASFPLMKLNIAYQQALTAVRYGTMLNPDKGIYFY
;
A
#
# COMPACT_ATOMS: atom_id res chain seq x y z
N GLN A 1 -8.55 -20.66 -2.68
CA GLN A 1 -7.08 -20.79 -2.47
C GLN A 1 -6.49 -21.68 -3.54
N TYR A 2 -6.18 -21.12 -4.69
CA TYR A 2 -5.81 -21.85 -5.90
C TYR A 2 -4.29 -22.06 -5.96
N LYS A 3 -3.72 -22.92 -5.11
CA LYS A 3 -2.25 -23.21 -5.06
C LYS A 3 -1.78 -24.06 -6.24
N THR A 4 -2.69 -24.73 -6.91
CA THR A 4 -2.47 -25.43 -8.20
C THR A 4 -3.36 -24.82 -9.25
N PRO A 5 -2.99 -24.90 -10.56
CA PRO A 5 -3.88 -24.42 -11.63
C PRO A 5 -5.26 -25.03 -11.49
N THR A 6 -6.27 -24.18 -11.39
CA THR A 6 -7.67 -24.62 -11.19
C THR A 6 -8.53 -24.00 -12.27
N ILE A 7 -9.41 -24.82 -12.87
CA ILE A 7 -10.40 -24.32 -13.85
C ILE A 7 -11.63 -23.80 -13.08
N LEU A 8 -12.03 -22.58 -13.43
CA LEU A 8 -13.28 -21.98 -12.99
C LEU A 8 -14.18 -21.78 -14.22
N ASN A 9 -15.45 -22.12 -14.05
CA ASN A 9 -16.50 -21.84 -15.05
C ASN A 9 -17.46 -20.81 -14.43
N PRO A 10 -17.15 -19.51 -14.51
CA PRO A 10 -17.99 -18.48 -13.89
C PRO A 10 -19.35 -18.40 -14.60
N PRO A 11 -20.49 -18.49 -13.86
CA PRO A 11 -21.81 -18.61 -14.46
C PRO A 11 -22.32 -17.35 -15.16
N ASN A 12 -21.67 -16.19 -15.00
CA ASN A 12 -22.30 -14.93 -15.33
C ASN A 12 -21.51 -13.95 -16.21
N TYR A 13 -20.26 -14.23 -16.63
CA TYR A 13 -19.48 -13.20 -17.33
C TYR A 13 -18.85 -13.55 -18.67
N MET A 14 -18.56 -14.77 -18.94
CA MET A 14 -18.13 -15.29 -20.26
C MET A 14 -18.33 -16.81 -20.24
N ASN A 15 -18.91 -17.36 -21.26
CA ASN A 15 -19.04 -18.85 -21.45
C ASN A 15 -17.68 -19.51 -21.74
N CYS A 16 -16.58 -18.98 -21.21
CA CYS A 16 -15.25 -19.52 -21.41
C CYS A 16 -14.62 -19.98 -20.08
N PRO A 17 -13.96 -21.14 -20.07
CA PRO A 17 -13.20 -21.60 -18.91
C PRO A 17 -12.07 -20.63 -18.57
N ILE A 18 -11.85 -20.42 -17.29
CA ILE A 18 -10.75 -19.60 -16.78
C ILE A 18 -9.82 -20.51 -15.99
N MET A 19 -8.54 -20.54 -16.32
CA MET A 19 -7.53 -21.16 -15.48
C MET A 19 -6.92 -20.12 -14.55
N VAL A 20 -6.93 -20.42 -13.26
CA VAL A 20 -6.46 -19.52 -12.19
C VAL A 20 -5.37 -20.20 -11.38
N LEU A 21 -4.33 -19.46 -11.07
CA LEU A 21 -3.28 -19.87 -10.12
C LEU A 21 -2.95 -18.71 -9.18
N SER A 22 -2.93 -18.96 -7.88
CA SER A 22 -2.47 -18.00 -6.90
C SER A 22 -0.94 -18.03 -6.75
N MET A 23 -0.32 -16.88 -6.82
CA MET A 23 1.11 -16.71 -6.58
C MET A 23 1.36 -16.37 -5.11
N HIS A 24 2.38 -17.00 -4.54
CA HIS A 24 2.83 -16.74 -3.18
C HIS A 24 4.35 -16.56 -3.15
N ALA A 25 4.85 -15.70 -2.27
CA ALA A 25 6.27 -15.62 -1.93
C ALA A 25 6.71 -16.87 -1.15
N ASP A 26 8.02 -17.06 -0.96
CA ASP A 26 8.58 -18.24 -0.26
C ASP A 26 8.14 -18.33 1.20
N ASN A 27 7.85 -17.22 1.83
CA ASN A 27 7.28 -17.12 3.18
C ASN A 27 5.75 -17.33 3.25
N GLY A 28 5.12 -17.73 2.13
CA GLY A 28 3.69 -18.02 2.04
C GLY A 28 2.78 -16.81 1.80
N ILE A 29 3.34 -15.61 1.66
CA ILE A 29 2.53 -14.41 1.44
C ILE A 29 1.97 -14.41 0.02
N PHE A 30 0.68 -14.09 -0.06
CA PHE A 30 -0.05 -13.96 -1.30
C PHE A 30 0.41 -12.74 -2.12
N LEU A 31 0.84 -12.95 -3.36
CA LEU A 31 1.32 -11.93 -4.28
C LEU A 31 0.25 -11.52 -5.31
N GLY A 32 -0.67 -12.42 -5.63
CA GLY A 32 -1.70 -12.16 -6.62
C GLY A 32 -2.18 -13.43 -7.32
N PHE A 33 -2.98 -13.24 -8.37
CA PHE A 33 -3.46 -14.31 -9.23
C PHE A 33 -2.92 -14.13 -10.65
N ILE A 34 -2.62 -15.25 -11.32
CA ILE A 34 -2.48 -15.31 -12.76
C ILE A 34 -3.73 -16.00 -13.31
N THR A 35 -4.32 -15.43 -14.34
CA THR A 35 -5.52 -15.98 -14.98
C THR A 35 -5.33 -16.07 -16.48
N ILE A 36 -5.80 -17.18 -17.08
CA ILE A 36 -5.88 -17.35 -18.52
C ILE A 36 -7.33 -17.68 -18.89
N TYR A 37 -7.83 -17.02 -19.90
CA TYR A 37 -9.16 -17.23 -20.47
C TYR A 37 -9.07 -18.11 -21.71
N PHE A 38 -9.85 -19.18 -21.77
CA PHE A 38 -9.92 -20.07 -22.93
C PHE A 38 -11.17 -19.75 -23.73
N ILE A 39 -11.03 -19.02 -24.84
CA ILE A 39 -12.16 -18.49 -25.61
C ILE A 39 -12.74 -19.54 -26.53
N GLU A 40 -11.90 -20.41 -27.10
CA GLU A 40 -12.31 -21.33 -28.21
C GLU A 40 -12.23 -22.83 -27.86
N SER A 41 -11.57 -23.19 -26.74
CA SER A 41 -11.32 -24.58 -26.38
C SER A 41 -11.25 -24.85 -24.90
N GLN A 42 -11.39 -26.11 -24.49
CA GLN A 42 -11.08 -26.54 -23.13
C GLN A 42 -9.56 -26.66 -22.94
N PRO A 43 -9.02 -26.31 -21.75
CA PRO A 43 -7.58 -26.42 -21.45
C PRO A 43 -7.12 -27.89 -21.48
N THR A 44 -5.98 -28.12 -22.09
CA THR A 44 -5.33 -29.44 -22.18
C THR A 44 -4.33 -29.65 -21.03
N ALA A 45 -3.94 -30.90 -20.76
CA ALA A 45 -2.95 -31.25 -19.75
C ALA A 45 -1.61 -30.49 -19.96
N THR A 46 -1.14 -30.41 -21.19
CA THR A 46 0.08 -29.68 -21.56
C THR A 46 -0.03 -28.17 -21.24
N GLN A 47 -1.21 -27.60 -21.47
CA GLN A 47 -1.44 -26.18 -21.11
C GLN A 47 -1.43 -25.94 -19.61
N PHE A 48 -1.86 -26.88 -18.78
CA PHE A 48 -1.73 -26.81 -17.33
C PHE A 48 -0.27 -26.77 -16.87
N GLU A 49 0.56 -27.66 -17.42
CA GLU A 49 1.98 -27.68 -17.11
C GLU A 49 2.67 -26.40 -17.56
N LEU A 50 2.42 -25.97 -18.79
CA LEU A 50 2.97 -24.74 -19.34
C LEU A 50 2.57 -23.51 -18.50
N PHE A 51 1.30 -23.44 -18.08
CA PHE A 51 0.80 -22.37 -17.21
C PHE A 51 1.50 -22.35 -15.84
N SER A 52 1.73 -23.54 -15.27
CA SER A 52 2.47 -23.65 -14.00
C SER A 52 3.92 -23.15 -14.13
N HIS A 53 4.60 -23.48 -15.22
CA HIS A 53 5.95 -22.98 -15.49
C HIS A 53 5.98 -21.48 -15.74
N PHE A 54 5.05 -20.97 -16.53
CA PHE A 54 4.91 -19.53 -16.79
C PHE A 54 4.63 -18.75 -15.51
N ALA A 55 3.75 -19.26 -14.67
CA ALA A 55 3.46 -18.64 -13.36
C ALA A 55 4.70 -18.59 -12.44
N LYS A 56 5.53 -19.64 -12.44
CA LYS A 56 6.81 -19.63 -11.71
C LYS A 56 7.77 -18.57 -12.25
N MET A 57 7.87 -18.45 -13.57
CA MET A 57 8.72 -17.42 -14.20
C MET A 57 8.25 -16.01 -13.86
N ILE A 58 6.95 -15.73 -13.96
CA ILE A 58 6.36 -14.43 -13.60
C ILE A 58 6.62 -14.14 -12.11
N ARG A 59 6.42 -15.13 -11.24
CA ARG A 59 6.71 -15.00 -9.81
C ARG A 59 8.17 -14.61 -9.56
N CYS A 60 9.12 -15.32 -10.17
CA CYS A 60 10.56 -15.02 -10.03
C CYS A 60 10.89 -13.62 -10.55
N TYR A 61 10.37 -13.26 -11.72
CA TYR A 61 10.53 -11.93 -12.31
C TYR A 61 9.96 -10.83 -11.40
N TYR A 62 8.75 -11.05 -10.86
CA TYR A 62 8.09 -10.10 -9.97
C TYR A 62 8.86 -9.90 -8.66
N LEU A 63 9.34 -10.98 -8.05
CA LEU A 63 10.14 -10.92 -6.81
C LEU A 63 11.49 -10.22 -7.07
N LYS A 64 12.19 -10.59 -8.14
CA LYS A 64 13.44 -9.97 -8.51
C LYS A 64 13.32 -8.47 -8.79
N ASN A 65 12.34 -8.06 -9.59
CA ASN A 65 12.11 -6.65 -9.89
C ASN A 65 11.66 -5.85 -8.66
N SER A 66 10.95 -6.48 -7.72
CA SER A 66 10.58 -5.83 -6.48
C SER A 66 11.78 -5.60 -5.57
N GLU A 67 12.77 -6.49 -5.56
CA GLU A 67 14.04 -6.31 -4.86
C GLU A 67 14.91 -5.23 -5.52
N GLU A 68 15.02 -5.23 -6.84
CA GLU A 68 15.79 -4.24 -7.60
C GLU A 68 15.16 -2.82 -7.51
N ASN A 69 13.83 -2.72 -7.58
CA ASN A 69 13.11 -1.44 -7.41
C ASN A 69 13.07 -0.95 -5.96
N ALA A 70 13.26 -1.84 -4.99
CA ALA A 70 13.42 -1.48 -3.58
C ALA A 70 14.75 -0.79 -3.27
N SER A 71 15.74 -0.95 -4.15
CA SER A 71 17.11 -0.46 -3.89
C SER A 71 17.28 1.04 -4.16
N THR A 72 16.38 1.68 -4.91
CA THR A 72 16.45 3.12 -5.21
C THR A 72 15.16 3.83 -4.78
N PRO A 73 15.17 4.51 -3.63
CA PRO A 73 14.01 5.27 -3.19
C PRO A 73 13.67 6.36 -4.22
N THR A 74 12.39 6.54 -4.48
CA THR A 74 11.93 7.65 -5.32
C THR A 74 12.34 9.00 -4.72
N PRO A 75 12.44 10.08 -5.53
CA PRO A 75 12.76 11.41 -4.99
C PRO A 75 11.83 11.84 -3.85
N LEU A 76 10.55 11.44 -3.90
CA LEU A 76 9.59 11.72 -2.84
C LEU A 76 9.87 10.89 -1.57
N GLU A 77 10.20 9.61 -1.71
CA GLU A 77 10.55 8.73 -0.58
C GLU A 77 11.83 9.20 0.11
N SER A 78 12.85 9.56 -0.67
CA SER A 78 14.08 10.16 -0.13
C SER A 78 13.79 11.47 0.62
N PHE A 79 12.99 12.36 0.02
CA PHE A 79 12.61 13.62 0.65
C PHE A 79 11.84 13.41 1.97
N MET A 80 10.88 12.48 1.99
CA MET A 80 10.13 12.15 3.20
C MET A 80 11.02 11.54 4.28
N SER A 81 11.99 10.70 3.88
CA SER A 81 12.98 10.15 4.81
C SER A 81 13.80 11.25 5.47
N ASP A 82 14.28 12.22 4.69
CA ASP A 82 15.06 13.35 5.22
C ASP A 82 14.23 14.22 6.17
N LEU A 83 12.96 14.49 5.84
CA LEU A 83 12.05 15.24 6.72
C LEU A 83 11.76 14.53 8.05
N ILE A 84 11.53 13.23 8.01
CA ILE A 84 11.17 12.45 9.20
C ILE A 84 12.39 12.26 10.11
N ASN A 85 13.56 12.02 9.53
CA ASN A 85 14.80 11.75 10.25
C ASN A 85 15.58 13.02 10.63
N HIS A 86 15.14 14.20 10.20
CA HIS A 86 15.91 15.46 10.36
C HIS A 86 17.36 15.36 9.87
N THR A 87 17.59 14.68 8.77
CA THR A 87 18.95 14.48 8.25
C THR A 87 19.50 15.70 7.51
N GLN A 88 18.65 16.66 7.18
CA GLN A 88 19.02 17.90 6.49
C GLN A 88 18.72 19.11 7.38
N GLU A 89 19.76 19.90 7.65
CA GLU A 89 19.65 21.14 8.47
C GLU A 89 19.32 22.37 7.62
N ASP A 90 19.59 22.32 6.31
CA ASP A 90 19.32 23.46 5.41
C ASP A 90 17.85 23.49 4.99
N GLU A 91 17.10 24.37 5.64
CA GLU A 91 15.68 24.59 5.37
C GLU A 91 15.42 25.10 3.95
N ALA A 92 16.29 25.95 3.39
CA ALA A 92 16.14 26.47 2.04
C ALA A 92 16.27 25.37 1.00
N PHE A 93 17.22 24.46 1.18
CA PHE A 93 17.38 23.27 0.33
C PHE A 93 16.15 22.37 0.38
N MET A 94 15.61 22.14 1.58
CA MET A 94 14.40 21.31 1.74
C MET A 94 13.18 21.95 1.11
N GLN A 95 13.03 23.27 1.18
CA GLN A 95 11.96 24.02 0.50
C GLN A 95 12.05 23.90 -1.01
N ASP A 96 13.24 23.98 -1.59
CA ASP A 96 13.45 23.82 -3.03
C ASP A 96 13.11 22.41 -3.52
N ARG A 97 13.51 21.38 -2.75
CA ARG A 97 13.10 19.99 -3.03
C ARG A 97 11.58 19.83 -2.96
N ALA A 98 10.92 20.43 -1.96
CA ALA A 98 9.47 20.39 -1.84
C ALA A 98 8.77 21.01 -3.07
N ARG A 99 9.26 22.16 -3.55
CA ARG A 99 8.75 22.80 -4.78
C ARG A 99 8.91 21.89 -5.99
N THR A 100 10.09 21.28 -6.17
CA THR A 100 10.36 20.32 -7.25
C THR A 100 9.40 19.13 -7.22
N LEU A 101 9.04 18.65 -6.03
CA LEU A 101 8.10 17.56 -5.81
C LEU A 101 6.63 18.00 -5.85
N ARG A 102 6.37 19.28 -6.11
CA ARG A 102 5.04 19.90 -6.12
C ARG A 102 4.30 19.71 -4.79
N LEU A 103 5.01 19.86 -3.69
CA LEU A 103 4.46 19.88 -2.35
C LEU A 103 4.36 21.34 -1.90
N PRO A 104 3.16 21.90 -1.70
CA PRO A 104 2.98 23.27 -1.23
C PRO A 104 3.57 23.45 0.16
N ILE A 105 4.52 24.36 0.32
CA ILE A 105 5.23 24.59 1.58
C ILE A 105 4.32 25.24 2.62
N GLU A 106 3.45 26.16 2.17
CA GLU A 106 2.49 26.87 3.01
C GLU A 106 1.29 26.02 3.45
N ALA A 107 1.15 24.80 2.86
CA ALA A 107 0.09 23.90 3.24
C ALA A 107 0.42 23.18 4.54
N THR A 108 -0.62 22.72 5.22
CA THR A 108 -0.50 21.81 6.35
C THR A 108 -0.81 20.37 5.89
N TYR A 109 -0.25 19.41 6.60
CA TYR A 109 -0.34 18.01 6.26
C TYR A 109 -0.69 17.17 7.48
N ARG A 110 -1.57 16.23 7.29
CA ARG A 110 -1.82 15.15 8.24
C ARG A 110 -1.14 13.88 7.74
N LEU A 111 -0.58 13.11 8.65
CA LEU A 111 0.10 11.86 8.31
C LEU A 111 -0.68 10.66 8.85
N CYS A 112 -0.81 9.64 8.01
CA CYS A 112 -1.19 8.31 8.41
C CYS A 112 -0.03 7.34 8.16
N VAL A 113 0.27 6.51 9.15
CA VAL A 113 1.25 5.42 9.05
C VAL A 113 0.50 4.10 8.98
N ILE A 114 0.75 3.31 7.94
CA ILE A 114 0.24 1.95 7.81
C ILE A 114 1.39 0.99 8.05
N LYS A 115 1.27 0.15 9.05
CA LYS A 115 2.21 -0.92 9.40
C LYS A 115 1.55 -2.29 9.35
N TRP A 116 2.36 -3.32 9.13
CA TRP A 116 1.96 -4.73 9.25
C TRP A 116 3.11 -5.61 9.71
N ASP A 117 2.77 -6.75 10.28
CA ASP A 117 3.73 -7.62 10.98
C ASP A 117 4.83 -8.19 10.08
N LYS A 118 4.50 -8.42 8.80
CA LYS A 118 5.44 -8.98 7.83
C LYS A 118 5.41 -8.15 6.54
N PHE A 119 6.20 -7.08 6.54
CA PHE A 119 6.35 -6.24 5.37
C PHE A 119 6.98 -7.01 4.21
N ILE A 120 6.32 -6.95 3.05
CA ILE A 120 6.87 -7.44 1.80
C ILE A 120 6.60 -6.42 0.72
N LEU A 121 7.65 -6.03 0.02
CA LEU A 121 7.59 -4.96 -0.96
C LEU A 121 6.55 -5.16 -2.07
N PRO A 122 6.38 -6.35 -2.69
CA PRO A 122 5.32 -6.59 -3.65
C PRO A 122 3.91 -6.37 -3.11
N GLN A 123 3.71 -6.69 -1.84
CA GLN A 123 2.45 -6.43 -1.15
C GLN A 123 2.26 -4.92 -0.91
N ALA A 124 3.33 -4.21 -0.59
CA ALA A 124 3.32 -2.76 -0.43
C ALA A 124 2.89 -2.04 -1.71
N ASP A 125 3.38 -2.47 -2.88
CA ASP A 125 2.95 -1.94 -4.18
C ASP A 125 1.47 -2.19 -4.47
N TYR A 126 0.98 -3.39 -4.17
CA TYR A 126 -0.45 -3.70 -4.28
C TYR A 126 -1.27 -2.80 -3.37
N VAL A 127 -0.89 -2.69 -2.08
CA VAL A 127 -1.57 -1.83 -1.09
C VAL A 127 -1.53 -0.37 -1.53
N ARG A 128 -0.38 0.12 -1.97
CA ARG A 128 -0.22 1.49 -2.50
C ARG A 128 -1.18 1.79 -3.64
N ASN A 129 -1.28 0.90 -4.62
CA ASN A 129 -2.16 1.08 -5.77
C ASN A 129 -3.64 1.01 -5.36
N ARG A 130 -3.98 0.09 -4.46
CA ARG A 130 -5.34 -0.04 -3.92
C ARG A 130 -5.76 1.21 -3.13
N LEU A 131 -4.88 1.72 -2.26
CA LEU A 131 -5.12 2.96 -1.52
C LEU A 131 -5.36 4.16 -2.45
N ARG A 132 -4.61 4.25 -3.55
CA ARG A 132 -4.82 5.30 -4.56
C ARG A 132 -6.18 5.22 -5.24
N SER A 133 -6.76 4.03 -5.37
CA SER A 133 -8.06 3.83 -6.02
C SER A 133 -9.25 4.01 -5.07
N CYS A 134 -9.11 3.67 -3.78
CA CYS A 134 -10.21 3.71 -2.82
C CYS A 134 -10.33 5.03 -2.06
N LEU A 135 -9.22 5.74 -1.84
CA LEU A 135 -9.25 7.00 -1.09
C LEU A 135 -9.65 8.17 -1.99
N LYS A 136 -10.74 8.83 -1.65
CA LYS A 136 -11.29 9.99 -2.38
C LYS A 136 -10.76 11.33 -1.89
N PHE A 137 -9.68 11.35 -1.11
CA PHE A 137 -9.06 12.59 -0.67
C PHE A 137 -8.52 13.40 -1.86
N PRO A 138 -8.85 14.68 -1.99
CA PRO A 138 -8.52 15.47 -3.17
C PRO A 138 -7.01 15.64 -3.39
N LEU A 139 -6.21 15.62 -2.32
CA LEU A 139 -4.75 15.78 -2.39
C LEU A 139 -4.08 14.87 -1.36
N PHE A 140 -3.67 13.69 -1.80
CA PHE A 140 -2.87 12.80 -0.98
C PHE A 140 -1.68 12.23 -1.74
N ARG A 141 -0.65 11.83 -1.00
CA ARG A 141 0.50 11.10 -1.54
C ARG A 141 0.69 9.81 -0.74
N VAL A 142 1.01 8.75 -1.45
CA VAL A 142 1.34 7.45 -0.88
C VAL A 142 2.82 7.22 -1.07
N VAL A 143 3.54 7.04 0.03
CA VAL A 143 4.99 6.94 0.08
C VAL A 143 5.38 5.66 0.80
N LEU A 144 6.33 4.90 0.25
CA LEU A 144 6.98 3.80 0.97
C LEU A 144 8.04 4.38 1.90
N TYR A 145 8.06 3.90 3.14
CA TYR A 145 9.03 4.34 4.13
C TYR A 145 9.41 3.16 5.04
N HIS A 146 10.62 2.66 4.86
CA HIS A 146 11.10 1.44 5.54
C HIS A 146 10.09 0.28 5.41
N ASP A 147 9.54 -0.17 6.53
CA ASP A 147 8.58 -1.26 6.68
C ASP A 147 7.12 -0.79 6.76
N SER A 148 6.82 0.37 6.20
CA SER A 148 5.51 1.02 6.30
C SER A 148 5.11 1.77 5.04
N ILE A 149 3.83 2.07 4.92
CA ILE A 149 3.30 3.04 3.96
C ILE A 149 2.88 4.29 4.72
N LEU A 150 3.31 5.44 4.20
CA LEU A 150 2.87 6.74 4.67
C LEU A 150 1.82 7.30 3.71
N LEU A 151 0.69 7.74 4.28
CA LEU A 151 -0.28 8.57 3.57
C LEU A 151 -0.12 10.01 4.03
N LEU A 152 0.28 10.88 3.11
CA LEU A 152 0.39 12.31 3.34
C LEU A 152 -0.88 12.97 2.82
N LEU A 153 -1.72 13.47 3.72
CA LEU A 153 -2.98 14.13 3.43
C LEU A 153 -2.78 15.64 3.54
N GLN A 154 -2.96 16.36 2.42
CA GLN A 154 -2.78 17.80 2.36
C GLN A 154 -4.05 18.52 2.81
N GLY A 155 -3.87 19.58 3.59
CA GLY A 155 -4.94 20.45 4.07
C GLY A 155 -5.26 20.26 5.55
N ASN A 156 -5.97 21.23 6.11
CA ASN A 156 -6.45 21.16 7.49
C ASN A 156 -7.75 20.33 7.55
N ILE A 157 -7.59 19.01 7.49
CA ILE A 157 -8.72 18.08 7.51
C ILE A 157 -9.03 17.74 8.96
N PRO A 158 -10.20 18.11 9.50
CA PRO A 158 -10.61 17.74 10.86
C PRO A 158 -10.63 16.22 11.04
N SER A 159 -10.33 15.74 12.24
CA SER A 159 -10.34 14.30 12.55
C SER A 159 -11.67 13.64 12.21
N LEU A 160 -12.80 14.33 12.48
CA LEU A 160 -14.15 13.86 12.16
C LEU A 160 -14.33 13.66 10.65
N LYS A 161 -13.86 14.60 9.82
CA LYS A 161 -13.98 14.48 8.36
C LYS A 161 -13.10 13.36 7.80
N VAL A 162 -11.89 13.16 8.35
CA VAL A 162 -11.07 12.00 8.03
C VAL A 162 -11.80 10.72 8.41
N MET A 163 -12.45 10.70 9.58
CA MET A 163 -13.25 9.55 10.02
C MET A 163 -14.45 9.30 9.11
N GLU A 164 -15.16 10.34 8.69
CA GLU A 164 -16.33 10.23 7.79
C GLU A 164 -15.88 9.72 6.41
N GLU A 165 -14.86 10.30 5.81
CA GLU A 165 -14.36 9.86 4.50
C GLU A 165 -13.70 8.48 4.54
N ILE A 166 -13.02 8.13 5.64
CA ILE A 166 -12.60 6.75 5.89
C ILE A 166 -13.82 5.88 6.09
N ASN A 167 -14.87 6.31 6.80
CA ASN A 167 -16.09 5.55 6.98
C ASN A 167 -16.86 5.36 5.65
N ASP A 168 -16.92 6.35 4.80
CA ASP A 168 -17.54 6.27 3.47
C ASP A 168 -16.74 5.38 2.50
N SER A 169 -15.41 5.34 2.68
CA SER A 169 -14.49 4.45 1.99
C SER A 169 -14.13 3.22 2.83
N MET A 170 -14.73 3.06 4.02
CA MET A 170 -14.27 2.16 5.09
C MET A 170 -14.32 0.68 4.71
N GLY A 171 -15.28 0.30 3.88
CA GLY A 171 -15.29 -1.05 3.33
C GLY A 171 -13.96 -1.37 2.64
N GLU A 172 -13.56 -0.54 1.69
CA GLU A 172 -12.37 -0.78 0.88
C GLU A 172 -11.06 -0.56 1.65
N PHE A 173 -10.94 0.51 2.44
CA PHE A 173 -9.73 0.77 3.23
C PHE A 173 -9.52 -0.29 4.32
N SER A 174 -10.58 -0.66 5.03
CA SER A 174 -10.54 -1.72 6.04
C SER A 174 -10.24 -3.09 5.40
N GLU A 175 -10.78 -3.37 4.21
CA GLU A 175 -10.42 -4.59 3.46
C GLU A 175 -8.95 -4.60 3.06
N VAL A 176 -8.40 -3.49 2.59
CA VAL A 176 -6.97 -3.38 2.28
C VAL A 176 -6.12 -3.67 3.52
N LEU A 177 -6.48 -3.09 4.67
CA LEU A 177 -5.77 -3.37 5.94
C LEU A 177 -5.90 -4.84 6.36
N LYS A 178 -7.08 -5.44 6.24
CA LYS A 178 -7.29 -6.86 6.56
C LYS A 178 -6.49 -7.80 5.66
N ILE A 179 -6.45 -7.52 4.35
CA ILE A 179 -5.70 -8.34 3.37
C ILE A 179 -4.20 -8.35 3.71
N CYS A 180 -3.66 -7.21 4.13
CA CYS A 180 -2.24 -7.12 4.49
C CYS A 180 -1.96 -7.39 5.98
N HIS A 181 -2.97 -7.71 6.81
CA HIS A 181 -2.86 -7.77 8.27
C HIS A 181 -2.24 -6.50 8.84
N GLY A 182 -2.68 -5.34 8.31
CA GLY A 182 -2.10 -4.04 8.60
C GLY A 182 -2.91 -3.24 9.61
N TYR A 183 -2.24 -2.26 10.19
CA TYR A 183 -2.78 -1.30 11.13
C TYR A 183 -2.48 0.11 10.65
N ALA A 184 -3.45 1.00 10.73
CA ALA A 184 -3.30 2.40 10.34
C ALA A 184 -3.38 3.32 11.57
N GLY A 185 -2.43 4.23 11.69
CA GLY A 185 -2.43 5.27 12.73
C GLY A 185 -2.39 6.66 12.11
N PHE A 186 -3.22 7.55 12.61
CA PHE A 186 -3.31 8.93 12.15
C PHE A 186 -2.79 9.91 13.19
N SER A 187 -2.09 10.97 12.75
CA SER A 187 -1.77 12.11 13.62
C SER A 187 -3.05 12.89 13.97
N THR A 188 -3.09 13.54 15.15
CA THR A 188 -4.27 14.31 15.59
C THR A 188 -4.51 15.58 14.79
N ALA A 189 -3.44 16.28 14.44
CA ALA A 189 -3.49 17.58 13.79
C ALA A 189 -2.78 17.56 12.46
N SER A 190 -3.01 18.60 11.66
CA SER A 190 -2.21 18.89 10.48
C SER A 190 -1.01 19.72 10.88
N PHE A 191 0.14 19.39 10.32
CA PHE A 191 1.43 20.04 10.60
C PHE A 191 1.99 20.71 9.34
N PRO A 192 2.76 21.80 9.49
CA PRO A 192 3.59 22.31 8.40
C PRO A 192 4.51 21.21 7.85
N LEU A 193 4.84 21.28 6.57
CA LEU A 193 5.66 20.26 5.91
C LEU A 193 6.97 19.96 6.67
N MET A 194 7.66 20.98 7.14
CA MET A 194 8.93 20.85 7.86
C MET A 194 8.80 20.25 9.27
N LYS A 195 7.57 20.04 9.75
CA LYS A 195 7.28 19.42 11.06
C LYS A 195 6.61 18.04 10.93
N LEU A 196 6.74 17.38 9.76
CA LEU A 196 6.15 16.06 9.53
C LEU A 196 6.73 14.96 10.41
N ASN A 197 7.93 15.11 10.94
CA ASN A 197 8.49 14.23 11.96
C ASN A 197 7.58 14.11 13.18
N ILE A 198 6.97 15.21 13.64
CA ILE A 198 6.03 15.21 14.77
C ILE A 198 4.76 14.44 14.39
N ALA A 199 4.22 14.69 13.20
CA ALA A 199 3.06 13.95 12.69
C ALA A 199 3.35 12.45 12.58
N TYR A 200 4.55 12.08 12.12
CA TYR A 200 4.99 10.69 12.04
C TYR A 200 5.04 10.01 13.40
N GLN A 201 5.65 10.67 14.41
CA GLN A 201 5.73 10.13 15.77
C GLN A 201 4.33 9.95 16.38
N GLN A 202 3.42 10.89 16.17
CA GLN A 202 2.04 10.76 16.63
C GLN A 202 1.34 9.56 15.95
N ALA A 203 1.41 9.47 14.63
CA ALA A 203 0.78 8.39 13.87
C ALA A 203 1.34 7.01 14.26
N LEU A 204 2.66 6.91 14.44
CA LEU A 204 3.33 5.69 14.88
C LEU A 204 2.91 5.30 16.30
N THR A 205 2.79 6.29 17.19
CA THR A 205 2.32 6.10 18.56
C THR A 205 0.87 5.60 18.58
N ALA A 206 0.01 6.16 17.71
CA ALA A 206 -1.37 5.70 17.57
C ALA A 206 -1.45 4.22 17.16
N VAL A 207 -0.63 3.78 16.20
CA VAL A 207 -0.55 2.35 15.84
C VAL A 207 -0.10 1.53 17.06
N ARG A 208 1.01 1.91 17.67
CA ARG A 208 1.63 1.14 18.75
C ARG A 208 0.69 0.92 19.94
N TYR A 209 0.08 1.99 20.44
CA TYR A 209 -0.83 1.88 21.58
C TYR A 209 -2.21 1.37 21.17
N GLY A 210 -2.68 1.74 19.98
CA GLY A 210 -3.96 1.29 19.46
C GLY A 210 -4.02 -0.23 19.31
N THR A 211 -2.98 -0.84 18.76
CA THR A 211 -2.89 -2.31 18.63
C THR A 211 -2.80 -3.04 19.97
N MET A 212 -2.18 -2.40 20.99
CA MET A 212 -2.13 -2.98 22.34
C MET A 212 -3.48 -2.92 23.05
N LEU A 213 -4.23 -1.82 22.86
CA LEU A 213 -5.50 -1.59 23.55
C LEU A 213 -6.70 -2.25 22.86
N ASN A 214 -6.72 -2.25 21.53
CA ASN A 214 -7.81 -2.82 20.74
C ASN A 214 -7.30 -3.33 19.38
N PRO A 215 -6.71 -4.54 19.32
CA PRO A 215 -6.08 -5.07 18.11
C PRO A 215 -7.06 -5.24 16.94
N ASP A 216 -8.34 -5.44 17.21
CA ASP A 216 -9.35 -5.73 16.17
C ASP A 216 -9.82 -4.48 15.41
N LYS A 217 -9.52 -3.28 15.93
CA LYS A 217 -10.02 -2.04 15.34
C LYS A 217 -9.32 -1.68 14.02
N GLY A 218 -8.04 -1.98 13.89
CA GLY A 218 -7.23 -1.77 12.69
C GLY A 218 -6.88 -0.30 12.35
N ILE A 219 -7.68 0.69 12.80
CA ILE A 219 -7.49 2.12 12.55
C ILE A 219 -7.50 2.89 13.87
N TYR A 220 -6.47 3.70 14.10
CA TYR A 220 -6.22 4.40 15.35
C TYR A 220 -5.92 5.88 15.10
N PHE A 221 -6.29 6.72 16.03
CA PHE A 221 -6.02 8.16 16.05
C PHE A 221 -5.26 8.48 17.34
N TYR A 222 -4.23 9.31 17.18
CA TYR A 222 -3.40 9.78 18.33
C TYR A 222 -4.21 10.64 19.26
#